data_f694798e482fbad6de966d97e8ffe4ce
#
_entry.id   f694798e482fbad6de966d97e8ffe4ce
#
_cell.length_a   1.000
_cell.length_b   1.000
_cell.length_c   1.000
_cell.angle_alpha   90.00
_cell.angle_beta   90.00
_cell.angle_gamma   90.00
#
_symmetry.space_group_name_H-M   'P 1'
#
loop_
_entity.id
_entity.type
_entity.pdbx_description
1 polymer ?
#
loop_
_entity_poly.entity_id
_entity_poly.type
_entity_poly.pdbx_seq_one_letter_code
_entity_poly.pdbx_strand_id
1 'polypeptide(L)'
;MFDDSCLRYHSLVNMQFFRQYLLGLHNEYRQEVASSVYADLPPAQNMPELVWDDYLSVVAEYHLKRCQREVPDDLCLATDDFADPHFNYAEDFYPRPRIRQSNVREMTILSEQWMDELFDLDDISTENAESEIGNIINDKSSYMGCAAGRDFDLWNIHFVLVCYYSSGPPEKGSLYEEGLFNASLCPHGQSDEYPNLCKTLTLND
;
A
#
# COMPACT_ATOMS: atom_id res chain seq x y z
N MET A 1 19.88 8.16 8.25
CA MET A 1 19.81 9.07 9.41
C MET A 1 18.48 9.78 9.29
N PHE A 2 17.79 10.05 10.39
CA PHE A 2 16.57 10.84 10.36
C PHE A 2 16.87 12.31 10.09
N ASP A 3 15.93 13.00 9.44
CA ASP A 3 16.02 14.42 9.18
C ASP A 3 15.87 15.25 10.47
N ASP A 4 16.39 16.49 10.47
CA ASP A 4 16.29 17.40 11.60
C ASP A 4 14.85 17.88 11.89
N SER A 5 13.92 17.71 10.92
CA SER A 5 12.49 18.00 11.09
C SER A 5 11.76 16.95 11.93
N CYS A 6 12.37 15.77 12.14
CA CYS A 6 11.78 14.71 12.94
C CYS A 6 11.67 15.07 14.42
N LEU A 7 10.67 14.53 15.10
CA LEU A 7 10.52 14.66 16.55
C LEU A 7 11.74 14.09 17.28
N ARG A 8 11.95 14.52 18.51
CA ARG A 8 13.17 14.24 19.27
C ARG A 8 13.45 12.75 19.49
N TYR A 9 12.40 11.94 19.59
CA TYR A 9 12.51 10.50 19.80
C TYR A 9 11.75 9.77 18.71
N HIS A 10 12.47 9.04 17.88
CA HIS A 10 11.92 8.28 16.76
C HIS A 10 12.53 6.89 16.73
N SER A 11 11.79 5.93 16.21
CA SER A 11 12.23 4.56 16.01
C SER A 11 11.51 3.91 14.84
N LEU A 12 12.26 3.17 14.04
CA LEU A 12 11.69 2.34 12.99
C LEU A 12 11.10 1.05 13.56
N VAL A 13 10.05 0.57 12.94
CA VAL A 13 9.52 -0.78 13.12
C VAL A 13 10.33 -1.74 12.26
N ASN A 14 10.76 -2.87 12.83
CA ASN A 14 11.41 -3.90 12.02
C ASN A 14 10.38 -4.62 11.15
N MET A 15 10.29 -4.24 9.88
CA MET A 15 9.30 -4.75 8.93
C MET A 15 9.49 -6.22 8.58
N GLN A 16 10.65 -6.82 8.83
CA GLN A 16 10.88 -8.25 8.62
C GLN A 16 9.84 -9.14 9.34
N PHE A 17 9.31 -8.67 10.48
CA PHE A 17 8.28 -9.39 11.24
C PHE A 17 6.84 -9.12 10.78
N PHE A 18 6.63 -8.11 9.92
CA PHE A 18 5.28 -7.62 9.59
C PHE A 18 4.99 -7.64 8.09
N ARG A 19 6.01 -7.86 7.25
CA ARG A 19 5.86 -7.85 5.79
C ARG A 19 4.76 -8.80 5.30
N GLN A 20 4.75 -10.04 5.80
CA GLN A 20 3.73 -11.03 5.39
C GLN A 20 2.33 -10.62 5.85
N TYR A 21 2.23 -10.00 7.01
CA TYR A 21 0.96 -9.50 7.52
C TYR A 21 0.39 -8.38 6.65
N LEU A 22 1.19 -7.35 6.34
CA LEU A 22 0.75 -6.23 5.50
C LEU A 22 0.48 -6.67 4.06
N LEU A 23 1.34 -7.53 3.51
CA LEU A 23 1.13 -8.09 2.18
C LEU A 23 -0.19 -8.88 2.10
N GLY A 24 -0.43 -9.76 3.08
CA GLY A 24 -1.68 -10.52 3.19
C GLY A 24 -2.90 -9.62 3.25
N LEU A 25 -2.87 -8.60 4.11
CA LEU A 25 -3.95 -7.63 4.25
C LEU A 25 -4.27 -6.93 2.92
N HIS A 26 -3.25 -6.46 2.19
CA HIS A 26 -3.45 -5.83 0.88
C HIS A 26 -4.03 -6.79 -0.17
N ASN A 27 -3.53 -8.02 -0.21
CA ASN A 27 -4.03 -9.02 -1.16
C ASN A 27 -5.45 -9.49 -0.83
N GLU A 28 -5.82 -9.58 0.43
CA GLU A 28 -7.21 -9.83 0.86
C GLU A 28 -8.15 -8.74 0.32
N TYR A 29 -7.80 -7.46 0.47
CA TYR A 29 -8.59 -6.36 -0.07
C TYR A 29 -8.67 -6.38 -1.60
N ARG A 30 -7.54 -6.58 -2.28
CA ARG A 30 -7.52 -6.69 -3.75
C ARG A 30 -8.41 -7.85 -4.23
N GLN A 31 -8.37 -8.98 -3.54
CA GLN A 31 -9.20 -10.15 -3.85
C GLN A 31 -10.69 -9.87 -3.67
N GLU A 32 -11.07 -9.15 -2.62
CA GLU A 32 -12.45 -8.76 -2.36
C GLU A 32 -12.97 -7.81 -3.45
N VAL A 33 -12.19 -6.78 -3.81
CA VAL A 33 -12.53 -5.88 -4.91
C VAL A 33 -12.59 -6.64 -6.23
N ALA A 34 -11.60 -7.47 -6.54
CA ALA A 34 -11.57 -8.24 -7.79
C ALA A 34 -12.75 -9.19 -7.95
N SER A 35 -13.30 -9.71 -6.85
CA SER A 35 -14.47 -10.59 -6.86
C SER A 35 -15.82 -9.88 -6.89
N SER A 36 -15.83 -8.53 -6.91
CA SER A 36 -17.07 -7.73 -6.86
C SER A 36 -17.93 -7.98 -5.62
N VAL A 37 -17.29 -8.26 -4.48
CA VAL A 37 -17.98 -8.37 -3.19
C VAL A 37 -18.55 -7.01 -2.77
N TYR A 38 -17.86 -5.94 -3.13
CA TYR A 38 -18.36 -4.57 -2.98
C TYR A 38 -19.28 -4.26 -4.16
N ALA A 39 -20.58 -4.15 -3.90
CA ALA A 39 -21.70 -4.32 -4.81
C ALA A 39 -21.74 -3.41 -6.05
N ASP A 40 -21.00 -2.31 -6.07
CA ASP A 40 -21.07 -1.32 -7.14
C ASP A 40 -19.83 -1.31 -8.06
N LEU A 41 -18.80 -2.10 -7.72
CA LEU A 41 -17.59 -2.19 -8.52
C LEU A 41 -17.58 -3.47 -9.38
N PRO A 42 -17.19 -3.39 -10.67
CA PRO A 42 -17.15 -4.56 -11.55
C PRO A 42 -16.03 -5.53 -11.17
N PRO A 43 -16.15 -6.84 -11.50
CA PRO A 43 -15.06 -7.78 -11.31
C PRO A 43 -13.82 -7.40 -12.08
N ALA A 44 -12.63 -7.58 -11.48
CA ALA A 44 -11.35 -7.38 -12.14
C ALA A 44 -10.90 -8.65 -12.87
N GLN A 45 -10.67 -8.56 -14.20
CA GLN A 45 -10.27 -9.74 -14.98
C GLN A 45 -8.76 -10.01 -14.99
N ASN A 46 -7.93 -9.04 -14.57
CA ASN A 46 -6.47 -9.11 -14.66
C ASN A 46 -5.75 -8.46 -13.47
N MET A 47 -6.33 -8.43 -12.29
CA MET A 47 -5.69 -7.85 -11.11
C MET A 47 -4.62 -8.80 -10.55
N PRO A 48 -3.31 -8.44 -10.55
CA PRO A 48 -2.26 -9.29 -10.01
C PRO A 48 -2.31 -9.31 -8.47
N GLU A 49 -1.91 -10.41 -7.84
CA GLU A 49 -1.52 -10.38 -6.44
C GLU A 49 -0.27 -9.52 -6.27
N LEU A 50 -0.19 -8.80 -5.16
CA LEU A 50 1.02 -8.07 -4.80
C LEU A 50 2.06 -9.04 -4.24
N VAL A 51 3.33 -8.78 -4.56
CA VAL A 51 4.49 -9.46 -4.01
C VAL A 51 5.32 -8.46 -3.23
N TRP A 52 5.91 -8.87 -2.10
CA TRP A 52 6.76 -7.97 -1.34
C TRP A 52 8.08 -7.72 -2.04
N ASP A 53 8.44 -6.45 -2.12
CA ASP A 53 9.72 -5.98 -2.65
C ASP A 53 10.53 -5.26 -1.57
N ASP A 54 11.76 -5.70 -1.35
CA ASP A 54 12.62 -5.13 -0.31
C ASP A 54 13.16 -3.75 -0.70
N TYR A 55 13.30 -3.42 -1.99
CA TYR A 55 13.74 -2.08 -2.43
C TYR A 55 12.63 -1.05 -2.23
N LEU A 56 11.39 -1.38 -2.54
CA LEU A 56 10.24 -0.51 -2.24
C LEU A 56 10.13 -0.28 -0.73
N SER A 57 10.39 -1.31 0.10
CA SER A 57 10.45 -1.16 1.55
C SER A 57 11.56 -0.20 2.00
N VAL A 58 12.73 -0.22 1.35
CA VAL A 58 13.82 0.72 1.60
C VAL A 58 13.44 2.14 1.18
N VAL A 59 12.77 2.33 0.04
CA VAL A 59 12.26 3.64 -0.40
C VAL A 59 11.28 4.20 0.63
N ALA A 60 10.33 3.36 1.10
CA ALA A 60 9.40 3.73 2.16
C ALA A 60 10.11 4.13 3.46
N GLU A 61 11.19 3.44 3.83
CA GLU A 61 12.00 3.79 5.00
C GLU A 61 12.72 5.14 4.83
N TYR A 62 13.23 5.45 3.63
CA TYR A 62 13.81 6.77 3.34
C TYR A 62 12.77 7.87 3.43
N HIS A 63 11.58 7.66 2.87
CA HIS A 63 10.47 8.60 2.98
C HIS A 63 10.14 8.87 4.46
N LEU A 64 9.94 7.82 5.24
CA LEU A 64 9.61 7.92 6.67
C LEU A 64 10.69 8.66 7.47
N LYS A 65 11.98 8.46 7.15
CA LYS A 65 13.11 9.14 7.81
C LYS A 65 13.16 10.65 7.56
N ARG A 66 12.40 11.16 6.59
CA ARG A 66 12.25 12.60 6.34
C ARG A 66 11.23 13.24 7.26
N CYS A 67 10.37 12.46 7.92
CA CYS A 67 9.29 12.92 8.79
C CYS A 67 8.38 13.97 8.13
N GLN A 68 8.15 13.83 6.82
CA GLN A 68 7.31 14.68 5.99
C GLN A 68 6.34 13.79 5.23
N ARG A 69 5.07 14.16 5.18
CA ARG A 69 4.05 13.41 4.43
C ARG A 69 4.32 13.46 2.93
N GLU A 70 4.64 14.64 2.44
CA GLU A 70 4.82 14.88 1.02
C GLU A 70 6.27 14.64 0.59
N VAL A 71 6.41 14.13 -0.61
CA VAL A 71 7.69 14.00 -1.29
C VAL A 71 7.85 15.21 -2.20
N PRO A 72 9.01 15.91 -2.20
CA PRO A 72 9.24 17.00 -3.14
C PRO A 72 9.15 16.53 -4.59
N ASP A 73 8.56 17.35 -5.46
CA ASP A 73 8.37 17.05 -6.88
C ASP A 73 9.68 16.77 -7.64
N ASP A 74 10.80 17.28 -7.14
CA ASP A 74 12.13 17.08 -7.72
C ASP A 74 12.84 15.80 -7.22
N LEU A 75 12.23 15.06 -6.29
CA LEU A 75 12.80 13.81 -5.80
C LEU A 75 12.42 12.66 -6.73
N CYS A 76 13.42 12.08 -7.36
CA CYS A 76 13.24 10.86 -8.14
C CYS A 76 12.98 9.68 -7.19
N LEU A 77 11.82 9.06 -7.31
CA LEU A 77 11.42 7.87 -6.56
C LEU A 77 11.71 6.57 -7.32
N ALA A 78 12.11 6.68 -8.60
CA ALA A 78 12.41 5.51 -9.44
C ALA A 78 13.46 4.61 -8.77
N THR A 79 13.24 3.31 -8.90
CA THR A 79 14.22 2.27 -8.55
C THR A 79 14.77 1.64 -9.82
N ASP A 80 15.72 0.71 -9.71
CA ASP A 80 16.25 0.00 -10.89
C ASP A 80 15.15 -0.83 -11.60
N ASP A 81 14.14 -1.29 -10.85
CA ASP A 81 13.07 -2.15 -11.35
C ASP A 81 11.74 -1.41 -11.62
N PHE A 82 11.52 -0.26 -10.97
CA PHE A 82 10.27 0.49 -11.04
C PHE A 82 10.51 1.95 -11.40
N ALA A 83 10.01 2.36 -12.57
CA ALA A 83 10.24 3.71 -13.11
C ALA A 83 9.41 4.78 -12.40
N ASP A 84 8.21 4.43 -11.92
CA ASP A 84 7.25 5.37 -11.34
C ASP A 84 6.48 4.74 -10.16
N PRO A 85 7.15 4.47 -9.05
CA PRO A 85 6.49 3.94 -7.87
C PRO A 85 5.64 5.01 -7.18
N HIS A 86 4.44 4.64 -6.77
CA HIS A 86 3.52 5.46 -6.02
C HIS A 86 3.45 5.02 -4.56
N PHE A 87 2.91 5.87 -3.68
CA PHE A 87 2.87 5.55 -2.26
C PHE A 87 1.55 5.95 -1.59
N ASN A 88 1.25 5.26 -0.49
CA ASN A 88 0.26 5.65 0.50
C ASN A 88 0.97 6.03 1.79
N TYR A 89 0.43 7.04 2.46
CA TYR A 89 0.92 7.55 3.73
C TYR A 89 -0.23 7.67 4.71
N ALA A 90 -0.12 7.02 5.86
CA ALA A 90 -1.06 7.20 6.97
C ALA A 90 -0.33 7.44 8.28
N GLU A 91 -0.95 8.22 9.14
CA GLU A 91 -0.42 8.56 10.46
C GLU A 91 -1.53 8.60 11.50
N ASP A 92 -1.21 8.17 12.72
CA ASP A 92 -2.05 8.33 13.88
C ASP A 92 -1.28 9.04 14.99
N PHE A 93 -1.94 10.00 15.63
CA PHE A 93 -1.37 10.83 16.68
C PHE A 93 -2.24 10.75 17.92
N TYR A 94 -1.75 10.09 18.96
CA TYR A 94 -2.54 9.81 20.15
C TYR A 94 -1.76 9.99 21.45
N PRO A 95 -2.46 10.26 22.58
CA PRO A 95 -1.84 10.36 23.89
C PRO A 95 -1.09 9.08 24.27
N ARG A 96 0.08 9.22 24.86
CA ARG A 96 0.90 8.09 25.29
C ARG A 96 0.11 7.17 26.24
N PRO A 97 -0.23 5.95 25.83
CA PRO A 97 -1.02 5.04 26.64
C PRO A 97 -0.18 4.48 27.80
N ARG A 98 -0.86 4.05 28.86
CA ARG A 98 -0.19 3.32 29.94
C ARG A 98 0.33 1.97 29.48
N ILE A 99 -0.33 1.36 28.49
CA ILE A 99 0.06 0.09 27.86
C ILE A 99 0.38 0.40 26.40
N ARG A 100 1.58 -0.04 25.97
CA ARG A 100 2.02 0.14 24.58
C ARG A 100 1.09 -0.63 23.61
N GLN A 101 0.59 0.03 22.61
CA GLN A 101 -0.15 -0.59 21.49
C GLN A 101 0.78 -1.48 20.68
N SER A 102 0.24 -2.57 20.11
CA SER A 102 1.03 -3.44 19.21
C SER A 102 1.22 -2.79 17.86
N ASN A 103 2.36 -3.04 17.21
CA ASN A 103 2.61 -2.56 15.85
C ASN A 103 1.56 -3.10 14.86
N VAL A 104 1.14 -4.36 15.02
CA VAL A 104 0.09 -4.97 14.18
C VAL A 104 -1.18 -4.13 14.23
N ARG A 105 -1.67 -3.82 15.44
CA ARG A 105 -2.89 -3.04 15.61
C ARG A 105 -2.79 -1.66 14.96
N GLU A 106 -1.68 -0.95 15.16
CA GLU A 106 -1.47 0.37 14.56
C GLU A 106 -1.45 0.29 13.03
N MET A 107 -0.68 -0.64 12.47
CA MET A 107 -0.62 -0.83 11.01
C MET A 107 -1.96 -1.26 10.43
N THR A 108 -2.74 -2.10 11.14
CA THR A 108 -4.09 -2.46 10.71
C THR A 108 -4.98 -1.23 10.60
N ILE A 109 -5.06 -0.43 11.67
CA ILE A 109 -5.89 0.79 11.71
C ILE A 109 -5.51 1.75 10.57
N LEU A 110 -4.21 1.96 10.34
CA LEU A 110 -3.76 2.86 9.28
C LEU A 110 -4.02 2.29 7.88
N SER A 111 -3.88 0.98 7.68
CA SER A 111 -4.23 0.36 6.40
C SER A 111 -5.75 0.39 6.15
N GLU A 112 -6.57 0.18 7.19
CA GLU A 112 -8.02 0.26 7.10
C GLU A 112 -8.49 1.66 6.69
N GLN A 113 -7.80 2.74 7.07
CA GLN A 113 -8.12 4.10 6.61
C GLN A 113 -8.05 4.22 5.09
N TRP A 114 -7.06 3.60 4.44
CA TRP A 114 -6.96 3.57 2.98
C TRP A 114 -8.07 2.72 2.34
N MET A 115 -8.46 1.63 3.01
CA MET A 115 -9.50 0.72 2.51
C MET A 115 -10.89 1.30 2.67
N ASP A 116 -11.12 2.11 3.70
CA ASP A 116 -12.41 2.77 3.93
C ASP A 116 -12.77 3.73 2.78
N GLU A 117 -11.78 4.28 2.05
CA GLU A 117 -12.01 5.08 0.85
C GLU A 117 -12.73 4.31 -0.27
N LEU A 118 -12.68 2.97 -0.25
CA LEU A 118 -13.42 2.14 -1.19
C LEU A 118 -14.93 2.41 -1.18
N PHE A 119 -15.46 2.75 -0.01
CA PHE A 119 -16.90 3.05 0.17
C PHE A 119 -17.30 4.39 -0.44
N ASP A 120 -16.33 5.26 -0.73
CA ASP A 120 -16.53 6.57 -1.36
C ASP A 120 -16.33 6.53 -2.87
N LEU A 121 -15.91 5.37 -3.44
CA LEU A 121 -15.75 5.21 -4.89
C LEU A 121 -17.10 4.96 -5.56
N ASP A 122 -17.48 5.85 -6.47
CA ASP A 122 -18.65 5.68 -7.33
C ASP A 122 -18.38 4.72 -8.51
N ASP A 123 -17.13 4.65 -8.97
CA ASP A 123 -16.68 3.81 -10.08
C ASP A 123 -15.15 3.56 -10.02
N ILE A 124 -14.63 2.81 -10.99
CA ILE A 124 -13.19 2.49 -11.13
C ILE A 124 -12.45 3.46 -12.06
N SER A 125 -12.99 4.64 -12.34
CA SER A 125 -12.32 5.61 -13.19
C SER A 125 -11.06 6.19 -12.55
N THR A 126 -10.15 6.67 -13.38
CA THR A 126 -8.92 7.33 -12.90
C THR A 126 -9.15 8.72 -12.31
N GLU A 127 -10.39 9.23 -12.31
CA GLU A 127 -10.75 10.40 -11.51
C GLU A 127 -10.53 10.16 -10.01
N ASN A 128 -10.53 8.90 -9.61
CA ASN A 128 -10.22 8.42 -8.24
C ASN A 128 -8.74 8.04 -8.06
N ALA A 129 -7.87 8.32 -9.03
CA ALA A 129 -6.47 7.89 -9.02
C ALA A 129 -5.61 8.54 -7.92
N GLU A 130 -6.02 9.70 -7.41
CA GLU A 130 -5.32 10.38 -6.32
C GLU A 130 -5.66 9.83 -4.94
N SER A 131 -6.62 8.88 -4.85
CA SER A 131 -6.98 8.23 -3.60
C SER A 131 -5.95 7.16 -3.20
N GLU A 132 -5.78 6.94 -1.92
CA GLU A 132 -4.90 5.89 -1.40
C GLU A 132 -5.39 4.49 -1.81
N ILE A 133 -6.72 4.26 -1.86
CA ILE A 133 -7.29 3.00 -2.36
C ILE A 133 -6.98 2.80 -3.84
N GLY A 134 -6.92 3.86 -4.65
CA GLY A 134 -6.54 3.79 -6.06
C GLY A 134 -5.18 3.14 -6.28
N ASN A 135 -4.19 3.43 -5.45
CA ASN A 135 -2.89 2.78 -5.48
C ASN A 135 -2.97 1.28 -5.15
N ILE A 136 -3.86 0.90 -4.22
CA ILE A 136 -4.00 -0.47 -3.75
C ILE A 136 -4.69 -1.36 -4.77
N ILE A 137 -5.75 -0.88 -5.44
CA ILE A 137 -6.54 -1.67 -6.38
C ILE A 137 -6.09 -1.53 -7.85
N ASN A 138 -5.06 -0.76 -8.11
CA ASN A 138 -4.47 -0.59 -9.44
C ASN A 138 -3.91 -1.91 -9.99
N ASP A 139 -4.38 -2.35 -11.16
CA ASP A 139 -3.95 -3.59 -11.81
C ASP A 139 -2.56 -3.51 -12.46
N LYS A 140 -1.96 -2.31 -12.55
CA LYS A 140 -0.57 -2.12 -13.03
C LYS A 140 0.45 -2.36 -11.93
N SER A 141 0.03 -2.39 -10.67
CA SER A 141 0.91 -2.64 -9.54
C SER A 141 0.93 -4.13 -9.17
N SER A 142 2.12 -4.72 -9.17
CA SER A 142 2.37 -6.13 -8.82
C SER A 142 3.30 -6.30 -7.62
N TYR A 143 3.94 -5.23 -7.17
CA TYR A 143 4.88 -5.28 -6.05
C TYR A 143 4.58 -4.16 -5.06
N MET A 144 4.87 -4.43 -3.79
CA MET A 144 4.76 -3.46 -2.72
C MET A 144 5.87 -3.61 -1.67
N GLY A 145 6.16 -2.52 -0.98
CA GLY A 145 7.06 -2.54 0.17
C GLY A 145 6.72 -1.42 1.13
N CYS A 146 6.72 -1.70 2.43
CA CYS A 146 6.32 -0.71 3.43
C CYS A 146 7.41 -0.47 4.47
N ALA A 147 7.31 0.67 5.12
CA ALA A 147 8.02 1.01 6.35
C ALA A 147 7.05 1.61 7.36
N ALA A 148 7.32 1.41 8.63
CA ALA A 148 6.58 2.03 9.71
C ALA A 148 7.53 2.58 10.77
N GLY A 149 7.08 3.62 11.46
CA GLY A 149 7.87 4.25 12.50
C GLY A 149 7.03 4.82 13.62
N ARG A 150 7.73 5.13 14.70
CA ARG A 150 7.17 5.84 15.85
C ARG A 150 8.04 7.00 16.20
N ASP A 151 7.39 8.15 16.30
CA ASP A 151 7.94 9.31 16.94
C ASP A 151 7.19 9.53 18.26
N PHE A 152 7.85 10.07 19.26
CA PHE A 152 7.18 10.38 20.50
C PHE A 152 7.78 11.60 21.19
N ASP A 153 6.89 12.35 21.80
CA ASP A 153 7.23 13.37 22.77
C ASP A 153 6.92 12.89 24.21
N LEU A 154 6.87 13.81 25.15
CA LEU A 154 6.59 13.47 26.55
C LEU A 154 5.16 12.93 26.74
N TRP A 155 4.22 13.29 25.91
CA TRP A 155 2.78 13.10 26.11
C TRP A 155 2.11 12.25 25.02
N ASN A 156 2.66 12.27 23.81
CA ASN A 156 2.03 11.70 22.63
C ASN A 156 2.93 10.67 21.94
N ILE A 157 2.28 9.78 21.22
CA ILE A 157 2.89 8.89 20.23
C ILE A 157 2.35 9.31 18.87
N HIS A 158 3.24 9.41 17.90
CA HIS A 158 2.95 9.55 16.50
C HIS A 158 3.41 8.25 15.82
N PHE A 159 2.49 7.52 15.21
CA PHE A 159 2.78 6.30 14.46
C PHE A 159 2.52 6.57 12.99
N VAL A 160 3.46 6.20 12.15
CA VAL A 160 3.42 6.43 10.70
C VAL A 160 3.60 5.12 9.97
N LEU A 161 2.78 4.91 8.93
CA LEU A 161 2.91 3.83 7.96
C LEU A 161 3.04 4.41 6.56
N VAL A 162 4.03 3.96 5.81
CA VAL A 162 4.24 4.31 4.40
C VAL A 162 4.37 3.04 3.60
N CYS A 163 3.59 2.88 2.54
CA CYS A 163 3.67 1.76 1.62
C CYS A 163 3.89 2.28 0.20
N TYR A 164 4.91 1.76 -0.48
CA TYR A 164 5.19 2.02 -1.89
C TYR A 164 4.71 0.87 -2.74
N TYR A 165 4.20 1.20 -3.92
CA TYR A 165 3.70 0.28 -4.93
C TYR A 165 4.49 0.45 -6.21
N SER A 166 4.67 -0.63 -6.98
CA SER A 166 5.53 -0.65 -8.17
C SER A 166 5.06 0.27 -9.30
N SER A 167 3.80 0.68 -9.30
CA SER A 167 3.21 1.60 -10.27
C SER A 167 2.03 2.33 -9.66
N GLY A 168 1.83 3.58 -10.07
CA GLY A 168 0.61 4.32 -9.82
C GLY A 168 -0.53 3.97 -10.77
N PRO A 169 -1.73 4.47 -10.48
CA PRO A 169 -2.86 4.41 -11.41
C PRO A 169 -2.52 5.10 -12.74
N PRO A 170 -3.10 4.64 -13.86
CA PRO A 170 -2.88 5.28 -15.14
C PRO A 170 -3.50 6.69 -15.18
N GLU A 171 -2.89 7.63 -15.92
CA GLU A 171 -3.40 9.00 -16.03
C GLU A 171 -4.84 9.09 -16.59
N LYS A 172 -5.26 8.11 -17.39
CA LYS A 172 -6.59 8.04 -18.00
C LYS A 172 -7.05 6.60 -18.15
N GLY A 173 -8.35 6.39 -17.90
CA GLY A 173 -8.99 5.09 -18.06
C GLY A 173 -9.58 4.58 -16.77
N SER A 174 -9.21 3.38 -16.37
CA SER A 174 -9.71 2.69 -15.17
C SER A 174 -8.58 2.23 -14.29
N LEU A 175 -8.82 2.15 -12.98
CA LEU A 175 -7.88 1.65 -11.98
C LEU A 175 -7.50 0.18 -12.23
N TYR A 176 -8.43 -0.59 -12.81
CA TYR A 176 -8.19 -1.95 -13.25
C TYR A 176 -9.07 -2.30 -14.46
N GLU A 177 -8.72 -3.37 -15.14
CA GLU A 177 -9.47 -3.88 -16.29
C GLU A 177 -10.69 -4.68 -15.80
N GLU A 178 -11.91 -4.17 -16.12
CA GLU A 178 -13.15 -4.84 -15.77
C GLU A 178 -13.45 -6.04 -16.67
N GLY A 179 -14.13 -7.04 -16.13
CA GLY A 179 -14.54 -8.22 -16.88
C GLY A 179 -15.84 -8.82 -16.39
N LEU A 180 -16.33 -9.82 -17.10
CA LEU A 180 -17.50 -10.59 -16.69
C LEU A 180 -17.19 -11.52 -15.50
N PHE A 181 -15.92 -11.91 -15.37
CA PHE A 181 -15.43 -12.80 -14.33
C PHE A 181 -14.07 -12.31 -13.85
N ASN A 182 -13.83 -12.43 -12.54
CA ASN A 182 -12.54 -12.15 -11.93
C ASN A 182 -11.45 -13.11 -12.44
N ALA A 183 -10.21 -12.64 -12.47
CA ALA A 183 -9.01 -13.38 -12.83
C ALA A 183 -9.14 -14.20 -14.15
N SER A 184 -10.00 -13.73 -15.08
CA SER A 184 -10.30 -14.47 -16.33
C SER A 184 -9.24 -14.30 -17.42
N LEU A 185 -8.40 -13.27 -17.33
CA LEU A 185 -7.32 -12.96 -18.29
C LEU A 185 -5.92 -12.97 -17.65
N CYS A 186 -5.72 -13.79 -16.63
CA CYS A 186 -4.43 -13.91 -15.95
C CYS A 186 -3.34 -14.49 -16.86
N PRO A 187 -2.26 -13.76 -17.16
CA PRO A 187 -1.22 -14.21 -18.09
C PRO A 187 -0.45 -15.44 -17.57
N HIS A 188 -0.34 -15.59 -16.25
CA HIS A 188 0.38 -16.68 -15.58
C HIS A 188 -0.54 -17.59 -14.74
N GLY A 189 -1.85 -17.51 -14.99
CA GLY A 189 -2.86 -18.21 -14.19
C GLY A 189 -3.24 -17.44 -12.92
N GLN A 190 -4.18 -18.02 -12.20
CA GLN A 190 -4.65 -17.48 -10.91
C GLN A 190 -3.61 -17.71 -9.81
N SER A 191 -3.62 -16.84 -8.80
CA SER A 191 -2.84 -17.06 -7.58
C SER A 191 -3.30 -18.32 -6.85
N ASP A 192 -2.35 -19.05 -6.28
CA ASP A 192 -2.64 -20.23 -5.48
C ASP A 192 -3.25 -19.87 -4.11
N GLU A 193 -2.91 -18.68 -3.58
CA GLU A 193 -3.36 -18.19 -2.27
C GLU A 193 -4.61 -17.29 -2.39
N TYR A 194 -4.67 -16.48 -3.45
CA TYR A 194 -5.74 -15.52 -3.71
C TYR A 194 -6.43 -15.83 -5.05
N PRO A 195 -7.40 -16.76 -5.10
CA PRO A 195 -7.94 -17.31 -6.35
C PRO A 195 -8.67 -16.28 -7.24
N ASN A 196 -9.02 -15.10 -6.70
CA ASN A 196 -9.62 -14.01 -7.48
C ASN A 196 -8.57 -13.05 -8.06
N LEU A 197 -7.28 -13.28 -7.80
CA LEU A 197 -6.16 -12.51 -8.32
C LEU A 197 -5.33 -13.33 -9.31
N CYS A 198 -4.60 -12.64 -10.15
CA CYS A 198 -3.62 -13.23 -11.04
C CYS A 198 -2.29 -13.48 -10.33
N LYS A 199 -1.63 -14.59 -10.66
CA LYS A 199 -0.30 -14.91 -10.16
C LYS A 199 0.72 -13.90 -10.67
N THR A 200 1.49 -13.31 -9.75
CA THR A 200 2.65 -12.48 -10.06
C THR A 200 3.92 -13.33 -10.04
N LEU A 201 4.73 -13.25 -11.11
CA LEU A 201 6.06 -13.85 -11.13
C LEU A 201 7.02 -13.02 -10.27
N THR A 202 7.94 -13.68 -9.57
CA THR A 202 8.97 -12.95 -8.84
C THR A 202 10.03 -12.41 -9.80
N LEU A 203 10.68 -11.27 -9.46
CA LEU A 203 11.71 -10.64 -10.32
C LEU A 203 12.92 -11.57 -10.62
N ASN A 204 13.00 -12.71 -9.96
CA ASN A 204 14.08 -13.69 -10.12
C ASN A 204 13.64 -14.99 -10.85
N ASP A 205 12.37 -15.08 -11.28
CA ASP A 205 11.84 -16.16 -12.11
C ASP A 205 11.96 -15.83 -13.59
#